data_eed1730cfd1d3a6b020c6a00830595a8
#
_entry.id   eed1730cfd1d3a6b020c6a00830595a8
#
_cell.length_a   1.000
_cell.length_b   1.000
_cell.length_c   1.000
_cell.angle_alpha   90.00
_cell.angle_beta   90.00
_cell.angle_gamma   90.00
#
_symmetry.space_group_name_H-M   'P 1'
#
loop_
_entity.id
_entity.type
_entity.pdbx_description
1 polymer ?
#
loop_
_entity_poly.entity_id
_entity_poly.type
_entity_poly.pdbx_seq_one_letter_code
_entity_poly.pdbx_strand_id
1 'polypeptide(L)'
;MRLRFYGTKGFVEERSRAHSGHSAFTIEAEGFRLLCDFGQNRKGLLAKIRPDAIFLSHAHPDHAWGLEEGTEIPVHASAITHEITKDLPIRNRVTLEPERTVSVGPCRLTAFPGIHAVRCPCVAARIELGDLVLVYSGDIVAFERPEAALAGAGLYVGDGSTLKGSLVRRHATGALMGHTTVRAQLGWLGKYGVARAIFSHFGKGPIEMGEPALKEALEELATEKAPGCRVAAARDGLSLATEDSS
;
A
#
# COMPACT_ATOMS: atom_id res chain seq x y z
N MET A 1 -12.54 12.06 3.80
CA MET A 1 -11.65 10.92 4.16
C MET A 1 -10.29 11.45 4.63
N ARG A 2 -9.62 10.75 5.55
CA ARG A 2 -8.27 11.11 6.02
C ARG A 2 -7.35 9.90 5.89
N LEU A 3 -6.12 10.10 5.42
CA LEU A 3 -5.04 9.11 5.47
C LEU A 3 -4.06 9.48 6.57
N ARG A 4 -3.58 8.50 7.34
CA ARG A 4 -2.53 8.70 8.32
C ARG A 4 -1.49 7.59 8.23
N PHE A 5 -0.24 7.97 7.97
CA PHE A 5 0.88 7.04 7.82
C PHE A 5 1.61 6.84 9.15
N TYR A 6 1.76 5.59 9.55
CA TYR A 6 2.49 5.20 10.77
C TYR A 6 3.84 4.58 10.44
N GLY A 7 4.04 4.17 9.18
CA GLY A 7 5.28 3.62 8.70
C GLY A 7 5.32 3.62 7.17
N THR A 8 6.46 4.02 6.62
CA THR A 8 6.63 4.30 5.20
C THR A 8 7.89 3.70 4.60
N LYS A 9 8.59 2.84 5.37
CA LYS A 9 9.83 2.18 4.99
C LYS A 9 9.57 0.73 4.57
N GLY A 10 10.22 0.28 3.49
CA GLY A 10 10.30 -1.12 3.10
C GLY A 10 11.25 -1.94 3.98
N PHE A 11 11.47 -3.22 3.60
CA PHE A 11 12.36 -4.12 4.32
C PHE A 11 13.82 -3.86 3.98
N VAL A 12 14.33 -2.71 4.38
CA VAL A 12 15.72 -2.28 4.20
C VAL A 12 16.32 -1.82 5.54
N GLU A 13 17.64 -1.82 5.66
CA GLU A 13 18.32 -1.38 6.90
C GLU A 13 18.28 0.14 7.06
N GLU A 14 18.36 0.85 5.93
CA GLU A 14 18.38 2.30 5.89
C GLU A 14 17.11 2.89 6.50
N ARG A 15 17.28 3.98 7.22
CA ARG A 15 16.21 4.71 7.89
C ARG A 15 16.56 6.18 8.01
N SER A 16 15.53 7.00 8.07
CA SER A 16 15.63 8.43 8.38
C SER A 16 14.58 8.81 9.42
N ARG A 17 14.56 10.08 9.81
CA ARG A 17 13.49 10.60 10.69
C ARG A 17 12.13 10.51 10.03
N ALA A 18 12.08 10.63 8.70
CA ALA A 18 10.86 10.57 7.91
C ALA A 18 10.40 9.14 7.60
N HIS A 19 11.34 8.19 7.52
CA HIS A 19 11.10 6.82 7.08
C HIS A 19 11.84 5.85 8.01
N SER A 20 11.17 5.41 9.06
CA SER A 20 11.71 4.47 10.06
C SER A 20 10.79 3.28 10.30
N GLY A 21 9.50 3.48 10.10
CA GLY A 21 8.47 2.49 10.29
C GLY A 21 8.21 1.64 9.06
N HIS A 22 8.01 0.33 9.24
CA HIS A 22 7.51 -0.55 8.21
C HIS A 22 6.08 -0.20 7.84
N SER A 23 5.62 -0.65 6.68
CA SER A 23 4.33 -0.31 6.08
C SER A 23 3.16 -0.37 7.05
N ALA A 24 2.53 0.76 7.28
CA ALA A 24 1.30 0.88 8.04
C ALA A 24 0.66 2.25 7.80
N PHE A 25 -0.58 2.29 7.36
CA PHE A 25 -1.36 3.54 7.30
C PHE A 25 -2.84 3.27 7.51
N THR A 26 -3.57 4.27 7.97
CA THR A 26 -5.04 4.19 8.11
C THR A 26 -5.75 5.03 7.08
N ILE A 27 -6.92 4.53 6.69
CA ILE A 27 -7.97 5.25 5.99
C ILE A 27 -9.07 5.50 7.02
N GLU A 28 -9.36 6.76 7.29
CA GLU A 28 -10.35 7.18 8.30
C GLU A 28 -11.50 7.92 7.62
N ALA A 29 -12.71 7.43 7.82
CA ALA A 29 -13.94 8.02 7.29
C ALA A 29 -15.16 7.63 8.13
N GLU A 30 -16.09 8.55 8.34
CA GLU A 30 -17.36 8.30 9.03
C GLU A 30 -17.21 7.63 10.41
N GLY A 31 -16.12 7.97 11.14
CA GLY A 31 -15.82 7.38 12.43
C GLY A 31 -15.19 5.98 12.36
N PHE A 32 -15.04 5.40 11.17
CA PHE A 32 -14.43 4.11 10.93
C PHE A 32 -12.95 4.25 10.52
N ARG A 33 -12.12 3.31 10.93
CA ARG A 33 -10.68 3.28 10.65
C ARG A 33 -10.27 1.93 10.09
N LEU A 34 -9.91 1.90 8.81
CA LEU A 34 -9.28 0.76 8.16
C LEU A 34 -7.76 0.91 8.22
N LEU A 35 -7.06 -0.03 8.85
CA LEU A 35 -5.59 -0.10 8.84
C LEU A 35 -5.15 -0.94 7.63
N CYS A 36 -4.32 -0.37 6.78
CA CYS A 36 -3.70 -1.03 5.64
C CYS A 36 -2.26 -1.40 5.98
N ASP A 37 -1.99 -2.68 6.04
CA ASP A 37 -0.75 -3.31 6.51
C ASP A 37 -0.34 -2.91 7.94
N PHE A 38 0.47 -3.76 8.57
CA PHE A 38 1.00 -3.50 9.89
C PHE A 38 2.32 -4.23 10.06
N GLY A 39 3.40 -3.59 9.60
CA GLY A 39 4.71 -4.21 9.54
C GLY A 39 5.36 -4.41 10.90
N GLN A 40 6.31 -5.34 10.97
CA GLN A 40 6.92 -5.90 12.18
C GLN A 40 7.39 -4.84 13.19
N ASN A 41 8.03 -3.77 12.74
CA ASN A 41 8.52 -2.74 13.66
C ASN A 41 7.46 -1.71 14.10
N ARG A 42 6.18 -1.92 13.73
CA ARG A 42 5.01 -1.19 14.26
C ARG A 42 4.35 -1.91 15.44
N LYS A 43 4.81 -3.08 15.82
CA LYS A 43 4.43 -3.80 17.01
C LYS A 43 4.26 -2.85 18.22
N GLY A 44 3.25 -3.10 19.05
CA GLY A 44 2.89 -2.24 20.19
C GLY A 44 2.09 -0.98 19.83
N LEU A 45 1.92 -0.62 18.54
CA LEU A 45 1.14 0.55 18.15
C LEU A 45 -0.35 0.26 17.92
N LEU A 46 -0.76 -0.99 17.80
CA LEU A 46 -2.14 -1.35 17.45
C LEU A 46 -3.16 -0.77 18.44
N ALA A 47 -2.87 -0.85 19.74
CA ALA A 47 -3.69 -0.28 20.82
C ALA A 47 -3.81 1.25 20.77
N LYS A 48 -2.83 1.94 20.16
CA LYS A 48 -2.86 3.41 19.97
C LYS A 48 -3.61 3.79 18.70
N ILE A 49 -3.46 2.98 17.63
CA ILE A 49 -4.12 3.20 16.34
C ILE A 49 -5.61 2.92 16.48
N ARG A 50 -5.99 1.85 17.19
CA ARG A 50 -7.38 1.40 17.40
C ARG A 50 -8.16 1.31 16.08
N PRO A 51 -7.72 0.48 15.12
CA PRO A 51 -8.47 0.29 13.88
C PRO A 51 -9.73 -0.56 14.14
N ASP A 52 -10.75 -0.36 13.32
CA ASP A 52 -11.97 -1.17 13.35
C ASP A 52 -11.84 -2.42 12.46
N ALA A 53 -10.98 -2.34 11.44
CA ALA A 53 -10.61 -3.47 10.58
C ALA A 53 -9.15 -3.30 10.10
N ILE A 54 -8.55 -4.41 9.68
CA ILE A 54 -7.19 -4.47 9.11
C ILE A 54 -7.27 -5.11 7.74
N PHE A 55 -6.62 -4.52 6.74
CA PHE A 55 -6.35 -5.12 5.45
C PHE A 55 -4.85 -5.45 5.36
N LEU A 56 -4.52 -6.68 4.95
CA LEU A 56 -3.14 -7.08 4.65
C LEU A 56 -3.00 -7.31 3.15
N SER A 57 -2.08 -6.58 2.54
CA SER A 57 -1.74 -6.73 1.13
C SER A 57 -1.05 -8.07 0.87
N HIS A 58 -0.15 -8.49 1.76
CA HIS A 58 0.55 -9.77 1.71
C HIS A 58 1.24 -10.08 3.06
N ALA A 59 1.94 -11.23 3.14
CA ALA A 59 2.43 -11.78 4.39
C ALA A 59 3.90 -11.48 4.73
N HIS A 60 4.60 -10.61 3.98
CA HIS A 60 5.98 -10.25 4.33
C HIS A 60 6.06 -9.58 5.71
N PRO A 61 7.20 -9.72 6.42
CA PRO A 61 7.33 -9.21 7.78
C PRO A 61 7.06 -7.72 7.93
N ASP A 62 7.45 -6.92 6.96
CA ASP A 62 7.27 -5.48 6.94
C ASP A 62 5.86 -5.02 6.53
N HIS A 63 4.93 -5.97 6.33
CA HIS A 63 3.51 -5.72 6.06
C HIS A 63 2.55 -6.37 7.06
N ALA A 64 2.88 -7.54 7.62
CA ALA A 64 1.93 -8.32 8.42
C ALA A 64 2.39 -8.62 9.85
N TRP A 65 3.70 -8.66 10.14
CA TRP A 65 4.21 -9.22 11.40
C TRP A 65 4.17 -8.26 12.60
N GLY A 66 3.67 -7.04 12.43
CA GLY A 66 3.25 -6.21 13.55
C GLY A 66 2.11 -6.84 14.36
N LEU A 67 1.41 -7.83 13.78
CA LEU A 67 0.32 -8.58 14.41
C LEU A 67 0.80 -9.78 15.25
N GLU A 68 2.09 -9.99 15.46
CA GLU A 68 2.62 -11.11 16.26
C GLU A 68 2.18 -11.09 17.73
N GLU A 69 1.75 -9.94 18.26
CA GLU A 69 1.15 -9.83 19.59
C GLU A 69 -0.32 -10.25 19.64
N GLY A 70 -0.90 -10.52 18.48
CA GLY A 70 -2.28 -10.94 18.34
C GLY A 70 -3.29 -9.81 18.18
N THR A 71 -4.47 -10.16 17.68
CA THR A 71 -5.58 -9.23 17.52
C THR A 71 -6.93 -9.94 17.46
N GLU A 72 -7.96 -9.30 18.02
CA GLU A 72 -9.38 -9.64 17.85
C GLU A 72 -10.02 -8.86 16.69
N ILE A 73 -9.33 -7.83 16.17
CA ILE A 73 -9.82 -6.98 15.08
C ILE A 73 -9.92 -7.82 13.81
N PRO A 74 -11.00 -7.68 13.02
CA PRO A 74 -11.12 -8.40 11.74
C PRO A 74 -9.94 -8.09 10.79
N VAL A 75 -9.25 -9.14 10.35
CA VAL A 75 -8.12 -9.05 9.40
C VAL A 75 -8.58 -9.59 8.04
N HIS A 76 -8.69 -8.71 7.09
CA HIS A 76 -9.07 -8.98 5.70
C HIS A 76 -7.81 -9.22 4.87
N ALA A 77 -7.67 -10.41 4.29
CA ALA A 77 -6.52 -10.77 3.47
C ALA A 77 -6.86 -11.89 2.48
N SER A 78 -5.99 -12.13 1.50
CA SER A 78 -6.12 -13.31 0.64
C SER A 78 -5.96 -14.62 1.42
N ALA A 79 -6.52 -15.71 0.92
CA ALA A 79 -6.39 -17.04 1.54
C ALA A 79 -4.92 -17.42 1.75
N ILE A 80 -4.05 -17.09 0.77
CA ILE A 80 -2.61 -17.40 0.85
C ILE A 80 -1.91 -16.56 1.93
N THR A 81 -2.28 -15.30 2.10
CA THR A 81 -1.76 -14.44 3.17
C THR A 81 -2.17 -15.00 4.53
N HIS A 82 -3.41 -15.46 4.68
CA HIS A 82 -3.87 -16.10 5.90
C HIS A 82 -3.14 -17.40 6.21
N GLU A 83 -2.85 -18.23 5.19
CA GLU A 83 -2.09 -19.47 5.37
C GLU A 83 -0.64 -19.19 5.81
N ILE A 84 0.04 -18.22 5.19
CA ILE A 84 1.41 -17.86 5.56
C ILE A 84 1.48 -17.27 6.97
N THR A 85 0.47 -16.51 7.37
CA THR A 85 0.37 -15.89 8.70
C THR A 85 -0.39 -16.74 9.73
N LYS A 86 -0.63 -18.03 9.48
CA LYS A 86 -1.46 -18.88 10.33
C LYS A 86 -0.99 -18.98 11.79
N ASP A 87 0.32 -18.88 11.99
CA ASP A 87 0.93 -18.95 13.33
C ASP A 87 0.83 -17.61 14.10
N LEU A 88 0.45 -16.51 13.43
CA LEU A 88 0.15 -15.25 14.14
C LEU A 88 -1.19 -15.37 14.86
N PRO A 89 -1.31 -14.87 16.11
CA PRO A 89 -2.53 -15.01 16.92
C PRO A 89 -3.65 -14.06 16.49
N ILE A 90 -4.05 -14.17 15.22
CA ILE A 90 -5.16 -13.41 14.60
C ILE A 90 -6.43 -14.23 14.77
N ARG A 91 -7.38 -13.79 15.60
CA ARG A 91 -8.59 -14.55 15.91
C ARG A 91 -9.71 -14.40 14.89
N ASN A 92 -9.80 -13.27 14.24
CA ASN A 92 -10.85 -12.98 13.26
C ASN A 92 -10.25 -12.80 11.87
N ARG A 93 -10.21 -13.87 11.08
CA ARG A 93 -9.66 -13.89 9.72
C ARG A 93 -10.80 -13.83 8.71
N VAL A 94 -10.81 -12.82 7.85
CA VAL A 94 -11.78 -12.63 6.78
C VAL A 94 -11.08 -12.79 5.43
N THR A 95 -11.38 -13.88 4.73
CA THR A 95 -10.76 -14.16 3.43
C THR A 95 -11.39 -13.30 2.34
N LEU A 96 -10.52 -12.62 1.61
CA LEU A 96 -10.90 -11.87 0.41
C LEU A 96 -10.73 -12.74 -0.82
N GLU A 97 -11.83 -12.96 -1.53
CA GLU A 97 -11.80 -13.58 -2.85
C GLU A 97 -11.35 -12.56 -3.91
N PRO A 98 -10.50 -12.96 -4.86
CA PRO A 98 -10.03 -12.06 -5.91
C PRO A 98 -11.20 -11.42 -6.66
N GLU A 99 -11.13 -10.10 -6.85
CA GLU A 99 -12.07 -9.26 -7.59
C GLU A 99 -13.52 -9.28 -7.06
N ARG A 100 -13.74 -9.87 -5.88
CA ARG A 100 -15.04 -9.83 -5.20
C ARG A 100 -15.06 -8.68 -4.21
N THR A 101 -16.03 -7.78 -4.35
CA THR A 101 -16.24 -6.66 -3.44
C THR A 101 -16.90 -7.12 -2.15
N VAL A 102 -16.38 -6.68 -1.01
CA VAL A 102 -16.95 -6.87 0.32
C VAL A 102 -17.14 -5.52 1.02
N SER A 103 -18.11 -5.43 1.92
CA SER A 103 -18.29 -4.25 2.77
C SER A 103 -17.39 -4.35 4.00
N VAL A 104 -16.63 -3.30 4.29
CA VAL A 104 -15.75 -3.17 5.46
C VAL A 104 -16.02 -1.81 6.11
N GLY A 105 -16.92 -1.79 7.09
CA GLY A 105 -17.49 -0.54 7.62
C GLY A 105 -18.21 0.23 6.51
N PRO A 106 -17.96 1.53 6.34
CA PRO A 106 -18.55 2.34 5.27
C PRO A 106 -17.88 2.12 3.91
N CYS A 107 -16.75 1.38 3.87
CA CYS A 107 -16.00 1.16 2.66
C CYS A 107 -16.46 -0.08 1.91
N ARG A 108 -16.34 -0.05 0.58
CA ARG A 108 -16.38 -1.22 -0.28
C ARG A 108 -14.95 -1.58 -0.66
N LEU A 109 -14.51 -2.78 -0.34
CA LEU A 109 -13.15 -3.25 -0.57
C LEU A 109 -13.14 -4.38 -1.58
N THR A 110 -12.31 -4.25 -2.63
CA THR A 110 -12.07 -5.28 -3.63
C THR A 110 -10.58 -5.57 -3.72
N ALA A 111 -10.20 -6.83 -3.56
CA ALA A 111 -8.80 -7.26 -3.68
C ALA A 111 -8.49 -7.64 -5.13
N PHE A 112 -7.47 -7.02 -5.72
CA PHE A 112 -6.97 -7.32 -7.07
C PHE A 112 -5.61 -8.03 -7.00
N PRO A 113 -5.44 -9.20 -7.64
CA PRO A 113 -4.15 -9.88 -7.68
C PRO A 113 -3.06 -8.99 -8.28
N GLY A 114 -1.93 -8.95 -7.59
CA GLY A 114 -0.72 -8.27 -8.01
C GLY A 114 0.46 -9.23 -8.11
N ILE A 115 1.37 -8.96 -9.04
CA ILE A 115 2.63 -9.69 -9.16
C ILE A 115 3.63 -9.04 -8.20
N HIS A 116 4.17 -9.81 -7.25
CA HIS A 116 5.19 -9.34 -6.31
C HIS A 116 6.20 -10.44 -5.96
N ALA A 117 5.77 -11.54 -5.35
CA ALA A 117 6.62 -12.64 -4.93
C ALA A 117 5.94 -13.98 -5.13
N VAL A 118 6.70 -14.99 -5.59
CA VAL A 118 6.14 -16.32 -5.91
C VAL A 118 5.58 -17.02 -4.68
N ARG A 119 6.26 -16.90 -3.54
CA ARG A 119 5.87 -17.56 -2.29
C ARG A 119 5.02 -16.67 -1.37
N CYS A 120 4.87 -15.41 -1.71
CA CYS A 120 4.12 -14.43 -0.93
C CYS A 120 3.45 -13.45 -1.90
N PRO A 121 2.43 -13.90 -2.66
CA PRO A 121 1.75 -13.05 -3.61
C PRO A 121 1.04 -11.89 -2.91
N CYS A 122 1.04 -10.74 -3.56
CA CYS A 122 0.39 -9.53 -3.08
C CYS A 122 -1.00 -9.38 -3.70
N VAL A 123 -1.90 -8.74 -2.96
CA VAL A 123 -3.16 -8.21 -3.49
C VAL A 123 -3.21 -6.70 -3.26
N ALA A 124 -3.58 -5.97 -4.29
CA ALA A 124 -3.89 -4.56 -4.18
C ALA A 124 -5.33 -4.39 -3.65
N ALA A 125 -5.56 -3.35 -2.85
CA ALA A 125 -6.90 -2.99 -2.41
C ALA A 125 -7.46 -1.83 -3.22
N ARG A 126 -8.61 -2.03 -3.85
CA ARG A 126 -9.48 -0.97 -4.34
C ARG A 126 -10.51 -0.69 -3.26
N ILE A 127 -10.52 0.52 -2.73
CA ILE A 127 -11.35 0.95 -1.61
C ILE A 127 -12.21 2.10 -2.08
N GLU A 128 -13.53 1.88 -2.07
CA GLU A 128 -14.53 2.84 -2.50
C GLU A 128 -15.27 3.38 -1.27
N LEU A 129 -15.37 4.70 -1.18
CA LEU A 129 -16.10 5.42 -0.13
C LEU A 129 -16.87 6.58 -0.77
N GLY A 130 -18.17 6.45 -0.90
CA GLY A 130 -18.97 7.36 -1.73
C GLY A 130 -18.42 7.38 -3.15
N ASP A 131 -18.16 8.56 -3.70
CA ASP A 131 -17.59 8.75 -5.04
C ASP A 131 -16.05 8.63 -5.08
N LEU A 132 -15.42 8.55 -3.93
CA LEU A 132 -13.97 8.43 -3.86
C LEU A 132 -13.50 6.99 -4.03
N VAL A 133 -12.61 6.78 -4.97
CA VAL A 133 -11.93 5.51 -5.19
C VAL A 133 -10.44 5.65 -4.89
N LEU A 134 -9.97 4.93 -3.88
CA LEU A 134 -8.57 4.81 -3.54
C LEU A 134 -8.07 3.42 -3.94
N VAL A 135 -6.89 3.36 -4.56
CA VAL A 135 -6.19 2.08 -4.82
C VAL A 135 -4.88 2.06 -4.04
N TYR A 136 -4.71 1.07 -3.18
CA TYR A 136 -3.46 0.74 -2.51
C TYR A 136 -2.82 -0.46 -3.20
N SER A 137 -1.63 -0.30 -3.76
CA SER A 137 -0.99 -1.37 -4.52
C SER A 137 -0.37 -2.47 -3.65
N GLY A 138 -0.02 -2.16 -2.39
CA GLY A 138 0.98 -2.97 -1.70
C GLY A 138 2.30 -2.95 -2.46
N ASP A 139 3.12 -3.99 -2.27
CA ASP A 139 4.34 -4.22 -3.04
C ASP A 139 3.99 -4.79 -4.41
N ILE A 140 4.52 -4.21 -5.48
CA ILE A 140 4.02 -4.55 -6.80
C ILE A 140 5.10 -4.52 -7.89
N VAL A 141 5.08 -5.55 -8.75
CA VAL A 141 5.72 -5.56 -10.07
C VAL A 141 4.73 -5.08 -11.13
N ALA A 142 3.51 -5.63 -11.11
CA ALA A 142 2.41 -5.26 -12.00
C ALA A 142 1.07 -5.72 -11.41
N PHE A 143 -0.02 -5.08 -11.81
CA PHE A 143 -1.36 -5.62 -11.63
C PHE A 143 -1.61 -6.70 -12.70
N GLU A 144 -2.30 -7.78 -12.34
CA GLU A 144 -2.76 -8.75 -13.35
C GLU A 144 -3.84 -8.13 -14.25
N ARG A 145 -4.71 -7.28 -13.67
CA ARG A 145 -5.78 -6.57 -14.38
C ARG A 145 -5.79 -5.08 -14.04
N PRO A 146 -4.82 -4.30 -14.59
CA PRO A 146 -4.65 -2.89 -14.24
C PRO A 146 -5.86 -2.03 -14.58
N GLU A 147 -6.57 -2.32 -15.68
CA GLU A 147 -7.80 -1.59 -16.08
C GLU A 147 -8.90 -1.73 -15.02
N ALA A 148 -9.12 -2.93 -14.48
CA ALA A 148 -10.16 -3.17 -13.49
C ALA A 148 -9.77 -2.56 -12.12
N ALA A 149 -8.49 -2.66 -11.75
CA ALA A 149 -8.00 -2.12 -10.48
C ALA A 149 -8.00 -0.57 -10.45
N LEU A 150 -7.59 0.08 -11.56
CA LEU A 150 -7.31 1.52 -11.61
C LEU A 150 -8.44 2.36 -12.25
N ALA A 151 -9.43 1.76 -12.91
CA ALA A 151 -10.51 2.51 -13.53
C ALA A 151 -11.24 3.42 -12.54
N GLY A 152 -11.32 4.72 -12.83
CA GLY A 152 -11.98 5.71 -11.98
C GLY A 152 -11.31 5.96 -10.62
N ALA A 153 -10.07 5.48 -10.41
CA ALA A 153 -9.33 5.78 -9.18
C ALA A 153 -8.98 7.27 -9.13
N GLY A 154 -9.40 7.95 -8.06
CA GLY A 154 -9.04 9.34 -7.80
C GLY A 154 -7.76 9.48 -6.99
N LEU A 155 -7.38 8.45 -6.24
CA LEU A 155 -6.20 8.42 -5.39
C LEU A 155 -5.50 7.06 -5.45
N TYR A 156 -4.19 7.08 -5.55
CA TYR A 156 -3.33 5.91 -5.54
C TYR A 156 -2.33 5.99 -4.38
N VAL A 157 -2.18 4.90 -3.62
CA VAL A 157 -1.09 4.73 -2.65
C VAL A 157 -0.18 3.63 -3.17
N GLY A 158 1.03 3.98 -3.56
CA GLY A 158 1.93 3.14 -4.33
C GLY A 158 3.22 2.76 -3.64
N ASP A 159 3.90 1.78 -4.25
CA ASP A 159 5.20 1.25 -3.85
C ASP A 159 6.33 2.21 -4.25
N GLY A 160 6.99 2.78 -3.25
CA GLY A 160 8.11 3.71 -3.39
C GLY A 160 9.50 3.08 -3.32
N SER A 161 9.60 1.75 -3.38
CA SER A 161 10.88 1.03 -3.18
C SER A 161 12.00 1.52 -4.08
N THR A 162 11.68 1.97 -5.30
CA THR A 162 12.65 2.51 -6.24
C THR A 162 12.03 3.51 -7.23
N LEU A 163 12.76 4.56 -7.59
CA LEU A 163 12.25 5.59 -8.51
C LEU A 163 12.40 5.21 -9.99
N LYS A 164 13.61 4.88 -10.43
CA LYS A 164 13.98 4.65 -11.83
C LYS A 164 14.65 3.29 -12.09
N GLY A 165 15.42 2.80 -11.13
CA GLY A 165 16.13 1.51 -11.22
C GLY A 165 15.21 0.34 -10.88
N SER A 166 14.96 -0.57 -11.82
CA SER A 166 14.08 -1.71 -11.58
C SER A 166 14.67 -2.69 -10.57
N LEU A 167 13.86 -3.11 -9.59
CA LEU A 167 14.14 -4.21 -8.66
C LEU A 167 13.43 -5.51 -9.09
N VAL A 168 12.86 -5.53 -10.28
CA VAL A 168 12.19 -6.71 -10.83
C VAL A 168 13.23 -7.77 -11.21
N ARG A 169 12.98 -8.99 -10.75
CA ARG A 169 13.77 -10.18 -11.04
C ARG A 169 12.90 -11.28 -11.62
N ARG A 170 13.51 -12.24 -12.27
CA ARG A 170 12.83 -13.44 -12.76
C ARG A 170 13.20 -14.62 -11.86
N HIS A 171 12.18 -15.25 -11.29
CA HIS A 171 12.32 -16.51 -10.55
C HIS A 171 12.69 -17.66 -11.50
N ALA A 172 13.23 -18.77 -10.98
CA ALA A 172 13.56 -19.96 -11.77
C ALA A 172 12.39 -20.55 -12.55
N THR A 173 11.15 -20.36 -12.06
CA THR A 173 9.91 -20.76 -12.76
C THR A 173 9.51 -19.84 -13.90
N GLY A 174 10.27 -18.75 -14.15
CA GLY A 174 9.92 -17.73 -15.13
C GLY A 174 9.04 -16.59 -14.60
N ALA A 175 8.44 -16.73 -13.43
CA ALA A 175 7.61 -15.70 -12.81
C ALA A 175 8.41 -14.44 -12.46
N LEU A 176 7.80 -13.27 -12.61
CA LEU A 176 8.38 -12.01 -12.16
C LEU A 176 8.22 -11.85 -10.65
N MET A 177 9.20 -11.22 -10.02
CA MET A 177 9.19 -10.91 -8.58
C MET A 177 9.96 -9.64 -8.28
N GLY A 178 9.68 -9.01 -7.12
CA GLY A 178 10.32 -7.79 -6.65
C GLY A 178 9.40 -6.57 -6.75
N HIS A 179 9.97 -5.42 -7.10
CA HIS A 179 9.26 -4.14 -7.12
C HIS A 179 9.48 -3.42 -8.45
N THR A 180 8.41 -2.92 -9.02
CA THR A 180 8.49 -2.01 -10.17
C THR A 180 8.92 -0.62 -9.73
N THR A 181 9.25 0.23 -10.69
CA THR A 181 9.66 1.61 -10.40
C THR A 181 8.45 2.53 -10.20
N VAL A 182 8.62 3.60 -9.40
CA VAL A 182 7.66 4.71 -9.35
C VAL A 182 7.37 5.24 -10.75
N ARG A 183 8.40 5.33 -11.60
CA ARG A 183 8.25 5.76 -13.01
C ARG A 183 7.27 4.89 -13.78
N ALA A 184 7.32 3.57 -13.63
CA ALA A 184 6.39 2.66 -14.30
C ALA A 184 4.97 2.79 -13.75
N GLN A 185 4.83 2.88 -12.42
CA GLN A 185 3.54 3.10 -11.77
C GLN A 185 2.89 4.40 -12.26
N LEU A 186 3.64 5.50 -12.32
CA LEU A 186 3.14 6.77 -12.87
C LEU A 186 2.68 6.64 -14.32
N GLY A 187 3.34 5.79 -15.13
CA GLY A 187 2.85 5.47 -16.48
C GLY A 187 1.46 4.82 -16.49
N TRP A 188 1.17 3.94 -15.51
CA TRP A 188 -0.19 3.40 -15.35
C TRP A 188 -1.16 4.49 -14.92
N LEU A 189 -0.78 5.33 -13.94
CA LEU A 189 -1.64 6.40 -13.43
C LEU A 189 -2.00 7.40 -14.52
N GLY A 190 -1.05 7.79 -15.36
CA GLY A 190 -1.32 8.64 -16.53
C GLY A 190 -2.27 7.99 -17.54
N LYS A 191 -2.08 6.69 -17.83
CA LYS A 191 -2.96 5.93 -18.72
C LYS A 191 -4.42 5.86 -18.23
N TYR A 192 -4.62 5.70 -16.93
CA TYR A 192 -5.96 5.54 -16.33
C TYR A 192 -6.52 6.82 -15.71
N GLY A 193 -5.83 7.96 -15.89
CA GLY A 193 -6.31 9.28 -15.46
C GLY A 193 -6.38 9.47 -13.94
N VAL A 194 -5.51 8.81 -13.18
CA VAL A 194 -5.46 8.95 -11.73
C VAL A 194 -4.92 10.32 -11.33
N ALA A 195 -5.73 11.13 -10.66
CA ALA A 195 -5.42 12.54 -10.39
C ALA A 195 -4.40 12.76 -9.25
N ARG A 196 -4.28 11.80 -8.32
CA ARG A 196 -3.40 11.93 -7.14
C ARG A 196 -2.69 10.63 -6.83
N ALA A 197 -1.41 10.69 -6.44
CA ALA A 197 -0.66 9.55 -5.97
C ALA A 197 0.18 9.90 -4.73
N ILE A 198 0.26 8.97 -3.81
CA ILE A 198 1.12 9.03 -2.63
C ILE A 198 2.00 7.78 -2.68
N PHE A 199 3.32 7.97 -2.71
CA PHE A 199 4.24 6.85 -2.64
C PHE A 199 4.69 6.61 -1.20
N SER A 200 4.74 5.36 -0.79
CA SER A 200 5.15 4.86 0.53
C SER A 200 6.04 3.64 0.33
N HIS A 201 6.40 2.93 1.39
CA HIS A 201 7.25 1.73 1.30
C HIS A 201 8.59 2.02 0.62
N PHE A 202 9.29 3.06 1.10
CA PHE A 202 10.54 3.49 0.48
C PHE A 202 11.69 2.51 0.74
N GLY A 203 12.41 2.19 -0.33
CA GLY A 203 13.65 1.43 -0.29
C GLY A 203 14.87 2.32 -0.02
N LYS A 204 16.06 1.71 -0.04
CA LYS A 204 17.33 2.36 0.27
C LYS A 204 17.56 3.68 -0.48
N GLY A 205 17.51 3.65 -1.81
CA GLY A 205 17.81 4.84 -2.62
C GLY A 205 16.92 6.05 -2.31
N PRO A 206 15.59 5.92 -2.31
CA PRO A 206 14.69 6.99 -1.90
C PRO A 206 14.93 7.52 -0.48
N ILE A 207 15.23 6.65 0.50
CA ILE A 207 15.53 7.06 1.88
C ILE A 207 16.84 7.87 1.96
N GLU A 208 17.89 7.40 1.29
CA GLU A 208 19.20 8.07 1.25
C GLU A 208 19.18 9.41 0.52
N MET A 209 18.27 9.55 -0.45
CA MET A 209 18.09 10.82 -1.20
C MET A 209 17.63 11.98 -0.30
N GLY A 210 16.85 11.68 0.76
CA GLY A 210 16.26 12.66 1.66
C GLY A 210 15.01 13.34 1.11
N GLU A 211 14.19 13.89 2.01
CA GLU A 211 12.83 14.38 1.68
C GLU A 211 12.78 15.45 0.57
N PRO A 212 13.64 16.50 0.53
CA PRO A 212 13.55 17.51 -0.51
C PRO A 212 13.84 16.94 -1.91
N ALA A 213 14.92 16.18 -2.07
CA ALA A 213 15.30 15.59 -3.35
C ALA A 213 14.32 14.49 -3.79
N LEU A 214 13.78 13.72 -2.84
CA LEU A 214 12.75 12.73 -3.12
C LEU A 214 11.47 13.38 -3.67
N LYS A 215 11.03 14.49 -3.07
CA LYS A 215 9.88 15.25 -3.54
C LYS A 215 10.09 15.75 -4.96
N GLU A 216 11.22 16.41 -5.23
CA GLU A 216 11.57 16.92 -6.55
C GLU A 216 11.59 15.82 -7.61
N ALA A 217 12.25 14.68 -7.31
CA ALA A 217 12.31 13.54 -8.20
C ALA A 217 10.93 12.91 -8.50
N LEU A 218 10.02 12.89 -7.52
CA LEU A 218 8.64 12.44 -7.73
C LEU A 218 7.87 13.40 -8.65
N GLU A 219 8.00 14.70 -8.45
CA GLU A 219 7.34 15.74 -9.27
C GLU A 219 7.85 15.72 -10.72
N GLU A 220 9.17 15.56 -10.94
CA GLU A 220 9.74 15.36 -12.27
C GLU A 220 9.16 14.14 -12.97
N LEU A 221 9.14 12.99 -12.27
CA LEU A 221 8.59 11.75 -12.83
C LEU A 221 7.09 11.85 -13.14
N ALA A 222 6.33 12.55 -12.30
CA ALA A 222 4.91 12.77 -12.54
C ALA A 222 4.71 13.67 -13.77
N THR A 223 5.49 14.74 -13.92
CA THR A 223 5.45 15.59 -15.09
C THR A 223 5.74 14.80 -16.38
N GLU A 224 6.71 13.87 -16.33
CA GLU A 224 7.09 13.03 -17.48
C GLU A 224 6.03 11.98 -17.82
N LYS A 225 5.46 11.28 -16.81
CA LYS A 225 4.70 10.04 -17.01
C LYS A 225 3.20 10.15 -16.78
N ALA A 226 2.78 11.09 -15.97
CA ALA A 226 1.37 11.31 -15.60
C ALA A 226 1.08 12.81 -15.49
N PRO A 227 1.17 13.58 -16.59
CA PRO A 227 0.89 15.00 -16.56
C PRO A 227 -0.48 15.29 -15.91
N GLY A 228 -0.51 16.17 -14.91
CA GLY A 228 -1.71 16.48 -14.13
C GLY A 228 -1.94 15.60 -12.89
N CYS A 229 -1.22 14.49 -12.71
CA CYS A 229 -1.24 13.73 -11.48
C CYS A 229 -0.42 14.44 -10.38
N ARG A 230 -1.08 14.82 -9.29
CA ARG A 230 -0.39 15.39 -8.11
C ARG A 230 0.25 14.27 -7.30
N VAL A 231 1.55 14.36 -7.04
CA VAL A 231 2.30 13.33 -6.32
C VAL A 231 2.79 13.80 -4.96
N ALA A 232 2.93 12.88 -4.02
CA ALA A 232 3.53 13.14 -2.72
C ALA A 232 4.34 11.92 -2.24
N ALA A 233 5.38 12.18 -1.45
CA ALA A 233 6.02 11.18 -0.62
C ALA A 233 5.29 11.07 0.73
N ALA A 234 4.88 9.88 1.13
CA ALA A 234 4.45 9.63 2.49
C ALA A 234 5.63 9.71 3.45
N ARG A 235 5.37 10.08 4.71
CA ARG A 235 6.36 10.03 5.79
C ARG A 235 5.70 9.56 7.08
N ASP A 236 6.49 9.00 7.97
CA ASP A 236 6.01 8.58 9.28
C ASP A 236 5.36 9.76 10.02
N GLY A 237 4.13 9.59 10.48
CA GLY A 237 3.34 10.63 11.14
C GLY A 237 2.56 11.57 10.20
N LEU A 238 2.72 11.46 8.88
CA LEU A 238 1.94 12.27 7.94
C LEU A 238 0.45 11.99 8.09
N SER A 239 -0.34 13.05 8.13
CA SER A 239 -1.80 12.99 8.09
C SER A 239 -2.32 13.92 6.98
N LEU A 240 -3.08 13.38 6.05
CA LEU A 240 -3.64 14.09 4.91
C LEU A 240 -5.16 13.95 4.91
N ALA A 241 -5.87 15.06 4.88
CA ALA A 241 -7.28 15.04 4.51
C ALA A 241 -7.37 14.98 2.98
N THR A 242 -8.19 14.08 2.45
CA THR A 242 -8.60 14.20 1.05
C THR A 242 -9.77 15.19 1.08
N GLU A 243 -9.55 16.39 0.55
CA GLU A 243 -10.63 17.33 0.35
C GLU A 243 -11.65 16.68 -0.59
N ASP A 244 -12.91 16.72 -0.19
CA ASP A 244 -14.00 16.44 -1.11
C ASP A 244 -13.85 17.41 -2.27
N SER A 245 -13.94 16.88 -3.49
CA SER A 245 -13.93 17.70 -4.70
C SER A 245 -15.20 18.55 -4.68
N SER A 246 -15.10 19.78 -4.17
CA SER A 246 -16.09 20.82 -4.46
C SER A 246 -15.79 21.43 -5.81
#